data_c80c60ebbde39d8418b7674a50c0c1e4
#
_entry.id   c80c60ebbde39d8418b7674a50c0c1e4
#
_cell.length_a   1.000
_cell.length_b   1.000
_cell.length_c   1.000
_cell.angle_alpha   90.00
_cell.angle_beta   90.00
_cell.angle_gamma   90.00
#
_symmetry.space_group_name_H-M   'P 1'
#
loop_
_entity.id
_entity.type
_entity.pdbx_description
1 polymer ?
#
loop_
_entity_poly.entity_id
_entity_poly.type
_entity_poly.pdbx_seq_one_letter_code
_entity_poly.pdbx_strand_id
1 'polypeptide(L)'
;MKLGILSTLAVVVVSTYVAWKIPIFSWDVEFTKWIQGFSLGEARLLRSWIFLMGVNGVAGVIMVIVFLALWLKTRRLEAIFLGLVSVPDLMNIWLRSVIGRPRPTLDLVDVVIGYGGVQGNGFPSGHALHVILFYGLLMYFAILYIPNLRLVRAICAVWILYILATGLWLIYDGRHWLTGVMGGYLYGGLYLMCLIAAYRSAKKWINMEERIKLFSLLPTSIKKATNYFLRLSG
;
A
#
# COMPACT_ATOMS: atom_id res chain seq x y z
N MET A 1 9.11 0.81 15.11
CA MET A 1 8.63 1.50 13.88
C MET A 1 9.71 2.31 13.20
N LYS A 2 10.42 3.26 13.86
CA LYS A 2 11.50 4.05 13.22
C LYS A 2 12.60 3.18 12.60
N LEU A 3 13.09 2.17 13.30
CA LEU A 3 14.10 1.24 12.78
C LEU A 3 13.60 0.48 11.55
N GLY A 4 12.33 0.01 11.57
CA GLY A 4 11.72 -0.67 10.41
C GLY A 4 11.63 0.23 9.18
N ILE A 5 11.25 1.50 9.35
CA ILE A 5 11.23 2.48 8.25
C ILE A 5 12.64 2.69 7.69
N LEU A 6 13.65 2.86 8.54
CA LEU A 6 15.03 3.08 8.11
C LEU A 6 15.60 1.86 7.37
N SER A 7 15.38 0.64 7.90
CA SER A 7 15.85 -0.58 7.25
C SER A 7 15.15 -0.80 5.89
N THR A 8 13.84 -0.59 5.81
CA THR A 8 13.13 -0.70 4.54
C THR A 8 13.57 0.38 3.54
N LEU A 9 13.81 1.61 3.99
CA LEU A 9 14.34 2.67 3.14
C LEU A 9 15.71 2.28 2.56
N ALA A 10 16.60 1.72 3.36
CA ALA A 10 17.90 1.25 2.88
C ALA A 10 17.73 0.18 1.78
N VAL A 11 16.85 -0.80 2.00
CA VAL A 11 16.55 -1.83 0.99
C VAL A 11 15.94 -1.23 -0.28
N VAL A 12 15.03 -0.26 -0.15
CA VAL A 12 14.43 0.47 -1.29
C VAL A 12 15.52 1.19 -2.09
N VAL A 13 16.43 1.92 -1.44
CA VAL A 13 17.52 2.63 -2.11
C VAL A 13 18.43 1.66 -2.86
N VAL A 14 18.86 0.57 -2.21
CA VAL A 14 19.71 -0.45 -2.84
C VAL A 14 19.00 -1.10 -4.03
N SER A 15 17.75 -1.53 -3.86
CA SER A 15 16.98 -2.18 -4.94
C SER A 15 16.75 -1.23 -6.12
N THR A 16 16.56 0.06 -5.85
CA THR A 16 16.40 1.08 -6.89
C THR A 16 17.70 1.29 -7.67
N TYR A 17 18.83 1.42 -6.97
CA TYR A 17 20.13 1.53 -7.60
C TYR A 17 20.44 0.31 -8.48
N VAL A 18 20.20 -0.88 -7.99
CA VAL A 18 20.40 -2.14 -8.72
C VAL A 18 19.48 -2.21 -9.94
N ALA A 19 18.20 -1.85 -9.81
CA ALA A 19 17.23 -1.83 -10.91
C ALA A 19 17.58 -0.79 -12.00
N TRP A 20 18.19 0.32 -11.59
CA TRP A 20 18.67 1.34 -12.52
C TRP A 20 19.91 0.88 -13.30
N LYS A 21 20.84 0.15 -12.64
CA LYS A 21 22.07 -0.35 -13.26
C LYS A 21 21.88 -1.60 -14.12
N ILE A 22 20.95 -2.47 -13.72
CA ILE A 22 20.69 -3.76 -14.38
C ILE A 22 19.26 -3.75 -14.91
N PRO A 23 19.08 -3.43 -16.22
CA PRO A 23 17.74 -3.32 -16.81
C PRO A 23 16.94 -4.63 -16.76
N ILE A 24 17.58 -5.76 -17.02
CA ILE A 24 16.94 -7.08 -17.06
C ILE A 24 17.87 -8.07 -16.36
N PHE A 25 17.32 -8.83 -15.39
CA PHE A 25 18.02 -9.94 -14.75
C PHE A 25 17.67 -11.26 -15.46
N SER A 26 18.62 -12.15 -15.65
CA SER A 26 18.35 -13.47 -16.22
C SER A 26 17.27 -14.24 -15.44
N TRP A 27 17.35 -14.18 -14.13
CA TRP A 27 16.38 -14.84 -13.23
C TRP A 27 14.96 -14.23 -13.29
N ASP A 28 14.79 -12.94 -13.66
CA ASP A 28 13.47 -12.36 -13.94
C ASP A 28 12.84 -13.06 -15.17
N VAL A 29 13.64 -13.28 -16.21
CA VAL A 29 13.19 -13.95 -17.45
C VAL A 29 12.88 -15.41 -17.16
N GLU A 30 13.79 -16.12 -16.48
CA GLU A 30 13.63 -17.54 -16.13
C GLU A 30 12.40 -17.78 -15.26
N PHE A 31 12.20 -16.96 -14.22
CA PHE A 31 11.03 -17.03 -13.36
C PHE A 31 9.73 -16.77 -14.12
N THR A 32 9.74 -15.75 -15.02
CA THR A 32 8.56 -15.43 -15.82
C THR A 32 8.23 -16.60 -16.77
N LYS A 33 9.20 -17.17 -17.46
CA LYS A 33 9.01 -18.36 -18.31
C LYS A 33 8.51 -19.57 -17.51
N TRP A 34 9.07 -19.79 -16.33
CA TRP A 34 8.64 -20.88 -15.46
C TRP A 34 7.17 -20.74 -15.05
N ILE A 35 6.72 -19.54 -14.60
CA ILE A 35 5.33 -19.35 -14.20
C ILE A 35 4.38 -19.39 -15.39
N GLN A 36 4.80 -18.93 -16.58
CA GLN A 36 4.02 -19.00 -17.82
C GLN A 36 3.89 -20.43 -18.36
N GLY A 37 4.74 -21.35 -17.94
CA GLY A 37 4.62 -22.78 -18.25
C GLY A 37 3.42 -23.47 -17.60
N PHE A 38 2.80 -22.85 -16.58
CA PHE A 38 1.56 -23.38 -15.99
C PHE A 38 0.35 -22.98 -16.85
N SER A 39 -0.45 -23.96 -17.26
CA SER A 39 -1.70 -23.72 -18.01
C SER A 39 -2.79 -23.19 -17.07
N LEU A 40 -2.94 -21.87 -17.01
CA LEU A 40 -3.99 -21.19 -16.23
C LEU A 40 -5.21 -20.81 -17.09
N GLY A 41 -5.44 -21.54 -18.17
CA GLY A 41 -6.49 -21.23 -19.15
C GLY A 41 -7.89 -21.01 -18.56
N GLU A 42 -8.27 -21.81 -17.57
CA GLU A 42 -9.55 -21.70 -16.84
C GLU A 42 -9.62 -20.51 -15.88
N ALA A 43 -8.48 -19.93 -15.52
CA ALA A 43 -8.41 -18.82 -14.56
C ALA A 43 -8.67 -17.43 -15.18
N ARG A 44 -9.14 -17.34 -16.43
CA ARG A 44 -9.43 -16.06 -17.10
C ARG A 44 -10.38 -15.16 -16.31
N LEU A 45 -11.41 -15.73 -15.71
CA LEU A 45 -12.36 -14.98 -14.87
C LEU A 45 -11.67 -14.45 -13.61
N LEU A 46 -10.90 -15.29 -12.93
CA LEU A 46 -10.12 -14.88 -11.73
C LEU A 46 -9.14 -13.76 -12.08
N ARG A 47 -8.46 -13.87 -13.21
CA ARG A 47 -7.61 -12.83 -13.77
C ARG A 47 -8.34 -11.51 -13.93
N SER A 48 -9.51 -11.54 -14.58
CA SER A 48 -10.32 -10.32 -14.79
C SER A 48 -10.72 -9.68 -13.47
N TRP A 49 -11.11 -10.48 -12.47
CA TRP A 49 -11.43 -9.99 -11.13
C TRP A 49 -10.22 -9.39 -10.40
N ILE A 50 -9.05 -10.03 -10.45
CA ILE A 50 -7.83 -9.52 -9.86
C ILE A 50 -7.46 -8.17 -10.47
N PHE A 51 -7.53 -8.06 -11.80
CA PHE A 51 -7.28 -6.80 -12.49
C PHE A 51 -8.31 -5.72 -12.17
N LEU A 52 -9.58 -6.09 -12.16
CA LEU A 52 -10.67 -5.17 -11.89
C LEU A 52 -10.54 -4.52 -10.50
N MET A 53 -10.16 -5.31 -9.49
CA MET A 53 -9.99 -4.86 -8.10
C MET A 53 -8.67 -4.10 -7.86
N GLY A 54 -7.66 -4.27 -8.74
CA GLY A 54 -6.31 -3.71 -8.54
C GLY A 54 -6.04 -2.42 -9.29
N VAL A 55 -6.82 -2.10 -10.33
CA VAL A 55 -6.49 -1.00 -11.25
C VAL A 55 -7.71 -0.31 -11.83
N ASN A 56 -7.57 0.99 -11.93
CA ASN A 56 -8.24 1.90 -12.85
C ASN A 56 -9.71 2.05 -12.64
N GLY A 57 -10.58 1.84 -12.19
CA GLY A 57 -12.01 2.16 -12.10
C GLY A 57 -12.58 1.58 -10.82
N VAL A 58 -12.46 0.27 -10.65
CA VAL A 58 -13.09 -0.39 -9.50
C VAL A 58 -12.34 -0.12 -8.20
N ALA A 59 -11.01 -0.15 -8.19
CA ALA A 59 -10.24 0.24 -7.01
C ALA A 59 -10.52 1.71 -6.62
N GLY A 60 -10.61 2.60 -7.61
CA GLY A 60 -11.01 3.99 -7.41
C GLY A 60 -12.44 4.11 -6.87
N VAL A 61 -13.38 3.36 -7.42
CA VAL A 61 -14.77 3.33 -6.92
C VAL A 61 -14.84 2.78 -5.49
N ILE A 62 -14.13 1.68 -5.19
CA ILE A 62 -14.06 1.14 -3.82
C ILE A 62 -13.45 2.19 -2.88
N MET A 63 -12.38 2.86 -3.29
CA MET A 63 -11.75 3.91 -2.50
C MET A 63 -12.73 5.05 -2.20
N VAL A 64 -13.49 5.52 -3.21
CA VAL A 64 -14.50 6.56 -3.04
C VAL A 64 -15.62 6.10 -2.11
N ILE A 65 -16.13 4.88 -2.29
CA ILE A 65 -17.19 4.32 -1.43
C ILE A 65 -16.71 4.24 0.03
N VAL A 66 -15.51 3.70 0.27
CA VAL A 66 -14.96 3.58 1.63
C VAL A 66 -14.67 4.95 2.21
N PHE A 67 -14.12 5.88 1.41
CA PHE A 67 -13.91 7.26 1.82
C PHE A 67 -15.21 7.93 2.28
N LEU A 68 -16.26 7.85 1.47
CA LEU A 68 -17.57 8.42 1.80
C LEU A 68 -18.18 7.74 3.04
N ALA A 69 -18.09 6.41 3.16
CA ALA A 69 -18.56 5.68 4.32
C ALA A 69 -17.86 6.11 5.62
N LEU A 70 -16.53 6.30 5.57
CA LEU A 70 -15.76 6.81 6.70
C LEU A 70 -16.14 8.26 7.03
N TRP A 71 -16.28 9.09 6.00
CA TRP A 71 -16.65 10.50 6.15
C TRP A 71 -18.02 10.66 6.80
N LEU A 72 -19.01 9.94 6.32
CA LEU A 72 -20.38 9.96 6.86
C LEU A 72 -20.45 9.40 8.28
N LYS A 73 -19.60 8.44 8.64
CA LYS A 73 -19.47 7.91 10.00
C LYS A 73 -18.61 8.78 10.92
N THR A 74 -18.33 10.04 10.55
CA THR A 74 -17.50 11.00 11.30
C THR A 74 -16.04 10.55 11.53
N ARG A 75 -15.58 9.55 10.78
CA ARG A 75 -14.20 9.07 10.76
C ARG A 75 -13.34 9.86 9.76
N ARG A 76 -13.36 11.21 9.90
CA ARG A 76 -12.75 12.12 8.92
C ARG A 76 -11.24 11.93 8.78
N LEU A 77 -10.55 11.66 9.90
CA LEU A 77 -9.10 11.42 9.87
C LEU A 77 -8.76 10.18 9.03
N GLU A 78 -9.48 9.07 9.24
CA GLU A 78 -9.31 7.84 8.49
C GLU A 78 -9.62 8.04 6.99
N ALA A 79 -10.68 8.80 6.68
CA ALA A 79 -11.03 9.14 5.31
C ALA A 79 -9.91 9.96 4.62
N ILE A 80 -9.36 10.98 5.30
CA ILE A 80 -8.25 11.79 4.77
C ILE A 80 -7.04 10.89 4.48
N PHE A 81 -6.65 10.02 5.44
CA PHE A 81 -5.52 9.12 5.25
C PHE A 81 -5.75 8.09 4.14
N LEU A 82 -7.01 7.66 3.93
CA LEU A 82 -7.35 6.83 2.78
C LEU A 82 -7.16 7.59 1.45
N GLY A 83 -7.58 8.85 1.38
CA GLY A 83 -7.36 9.70 0.21
C GLY A 83 -5.87 9.94 -0.08
N LEU A 84 -5.02 10.04 0.95
CA LEU A 84 -3.57 10.21 0.80
C LEU A 84 -2.86 9.01 0.15
N VAL A 85 -3.51 7.85 0.02
CA VAL A 85 -2.98 6.69 -0.73
C VAL A 85 -2.67 7.06 -2.18
N SER A 86 -3.41 7.98 -2.78
CA SER A 86 -3.20 8.41 -4.16
C SER A 86 -1.89 9.19 -4.37
N VAL A 87 -1.31 9.77 -3.34
CA VAL A 87 -0.08 10.57 -3.45
C VAL A 87 1.12 9.73 -3.87
N PRO A 88 1.44 8.60 -3.21
CA PRO A 88 2.50 7.69 -3.68
C PRO A 88 2.25 7.12 -5.07
N ASP A 89 1.00 6.89 -5.47
CA ASP A 89 0.68 6.44 -6.82
C ASP A 89 1.11 7.46 -7.88
N LEU A 90 0.84 8.75 -7.65
CA LEU A 90 1.29 9.83 -8.53
C LEU A 90 2.81 9.97 -8.52
N MET A 91 3.44 9.91 -7.34
CA MET A 91 4.90 9.96 -7.21
C MET A 91 5.57 8.78 -7.95
N ASN A 92 4.94 7.61 -7.95
CA ASN A 92 5.46 6.44 -8.64
C ASN A 92 5.50 6.61 -10.16
N ILE A 93 4.60 7.39 -10.75
CA ILE A 93 4.64 7.71 -12.19
C ILE A 93 5.93 8.45 -12.54
N TRP A 94 6.28 9.47 -11.76
CA TRP A 94 7.52 10.22 -11.92
C TRP A 94 8.75 9.34 -11.66
N LEU A 95 8.75 8.57 -10.55
CA LEU A 95 9.85 7.70 -10.16
C LEU A 95 10.19 6.68 -11.25
N ARG A 96 9.19 6.04 -11.85
CA ARG A 96 9.38 5.10 -12.95
C ARG A 96 10.03 5.75 -14.17
N SER A 97 9.67 7.00 -14.50
CA SER A 97 10.26 7.71 -15.63
C SER A 97 11.74 8.03 -15.40
N VAL A 98 12.12 8.32 -14.15
CA VAL A 98 13.53 8.58 -13.78
C VAL A 98 14.37 7.30 -13.80
N ILE A 99 13.85 6.19 -13.29
CA ILE A 99 14.58 4.91 -13.27
C ILE A 99 14.71 4.32 -14.67
N GLY A 100 13.70 4.46 -15.51
CA GLY A 100 13.74 4.07 -16.92
C GLY A 100 13.83 2.57 -17.20
N ARG A 101 13.59 1.70 -16.22
CA ARG A 101 13.76 0.25 -16.38
C ARG A 101 12.71 -0.36 -17.31
N PRO A 102 13.09 -1.14 -18.34
CA PRO A 102 12.18 -1.71 -19.33
C PRO A 102 11.26 -2.76 -18.71
N ARG A 103 10.08 -2.93 -19.30
CA ARG A 103 9.14 -4.02 -19.04
C ARG A 103 9.53 -5.29 -19.80
N PRO A 104 8.91 -6.45 -19.48
CA PRO A 104 8.98 -7.64 -20.31
C PRO A 104 8.59 -7.34 -21.76
N THR A 105 9.30 -7.99 -22.69
CA THR A 105 9.12 -7.84 -24.14
C THR A 105 8.85 -9.19 -24.78
N LEU A 106 8.18 -9.20 -25.95
CA LEU A 106 7.74 -10.42 -26.64
C LEU A 106 8.88 -11.31 -27.14
N ASP A 107 10.07 -10.75 -27.30
CA ASP A 107 11.28 -11.50 -27.65
C ASP A 107 11.84 -12.33 -26.50
N LEU A 108 11.46 -12.01 -25.25
CA LEU A 108 11.96 -12.69 -24.06
C LEU A 108 10.93 -13.61 -23.40
N VAL A 109 9.67 -13.19 -23.33
CA VAL A 109 8.58 -13.89 -22.62
C VAL A 109 7.24 -13.62 -23.29
N ASP A 110 6.21 -14.40 -22.94
CA ASP A 110 4.86 -14.10 -23.38
C ASP A 110 4.35 -12.81 -22.71
N VAL A 111 3.78 -11.92 -23.51
CA VAL A 111 3.25 -10.65 -23.04
C VAL A 111 1.79 -10.50 -23.45
N VAL A 112 0.93 -10.33 -22.48
CA VAL A 112 -0.48 -10.04 -22.74
C VAL A 112 -0.64 -8.57 -23.05
N ILE A 113 -0.86 -8.26 -24.32
CA ILE A 113 -1.17 -6.91 -24.80
C ILE A 113 -2.60 -6.59 -24.37
N GLY A 114 -2.76 -5.76 -23.36
CA GLY A 114 -4.05 -5.27 -22.89
C GLY A 114 -4.15 -3.75 -23.02
N TYR A 115 -5.25 -3.17 -22.53
CA TYR A 115 -5.49 -1.72 -22.54
C TYR A 115 -4.25 -0.94 -22.02
N GLY A 116 -3.60 -0.18 -22.93
CA GLY A 116 -2.44 0.66 -22.63
C GLY A 116 -1.08 0.14 -23.10
N GLY A 117 -1.00 -1.02 -23.77
CA GLY A 117 0.23 -1.57 -24.35
C GLY A 117 1.29 -1.97 -23.31
N VAL A 118 2.38 -2.59 -23.79
CA VAL A 118 3.57 -2.94 -22.98
C VAL A 118 4.53 -1.76 -22.83
N GLN A 119 4.13 -0.57 -23.29
CA GLN A 119 4.98 0.60 -23.29
C GLN A 119 5.16 1.17 -21.87
N GLY A 120 6.34 1.71 -21.60
CA GLY A 120 6.69 2.41 -20.36
C GLY A 120 7.58 1.61 -19.41
N ASN A 121 7.95 2.26 -18.33
CA ASN A 121 8.94 1.77 -17.38
C ASN A 121 8.35 0.73 -16.39
N GLY A 122 9.11 -0.33 -16.13
CA GLY A 122 8.68 -1.52 -15.39
C GLY A 122 8.98 -1.53 -13.90
N PHE A 123 9.75 -0.55 -13.37
CA PHE A 123 10.15 -0.54 -11.96
C PHE A 123 9.97 0.84 -11.32
N PRO A 124 9.44 0.91 -10.09
CA PRO A 124 8.73 -0.18 -9.41
C PRO A 124 7.31 -0.36 -9.99
N SER A 125 6.70 -1.54 -9.77
CA SER A 125 5.34 -1.80 -10.23
C SER A 125 4.33 -0.94 -9.48
N GLY A 126 3.58 -0.09 -10.20
CA GLY A 126 2.55 0.76 -9.59
C GLY A 126 1.38 -0.04 -9.03
N HIS A 127 0.97 -1.13 -9.69
CA HIS A 127 -0.09 -2.01 -9.21
C HIS A 127 0.29 -2.70 -7.90
N ALA A 128 1.51 -3.26 -7.84
CA ALA A 128 2.02 -3.90 -6.64
C ALA A 128 2.15 -2.90 -5.47
N LEU A 129 2.62 -1.67 -5.76
CA LEU A 129 2.67 -0.59 -4.79
C LEU A 129 1.27 -0.26 -4.26
N HIS A 130 0.32 -0.02 -5.16
CA HIS A 130 -1.05 0.38 -4.81
C HIS A 130 -1.75 -0.67 -3.94
N VAL A 131 -1.69 -1.95 -4.31
CA VAL A 131 -2.40 -3.00 -3.54
C VAL A 131 -1.84 -3.15 -2.13
N ILE A 132 -0.52 -3.04 -1.94
CA ILE A 132 0.09 -3.04 -0.60
C ILE A 132 -0.38 -1.82 0.20
N LEU A 133 -0.34 -0.65 -0.40
CA LEU A 133 -0.63 0.60 0.29
C LEU A 133 -2.12 0.71 0.65
N PHE A 134 -3.00 0.48 -0.32
CA PHE A 134 -4.44 0.60 -0.15
C PHE A 134 -5.01 -0.49 0.77
N TYR A 135 -4.80 -1.76 0.43
CA TYR A 135 -5.34 -2.86 1.23
C TYR A 135 -4.60 -3.02 2.56
N GLY A 136 -3.31 -2.68 2.63
CA GLY A 136 -2.56 -2.62 3.87
C GLY A 136 -3.12 -1.58 4.85
N LEU A 137 -3.52 -0.39 4.35
CA LEU A 137 -4.17 0.61 5.18
C LEU A 137 -5.57 0.17 5.63
N LEU A 138 -6.35 -0.48 4.75
CA LEU A 138 -7.64 -1.05 5.12
C LEU A 138 -7.50 -2.15 6.18
N MET A 139 -6.50 -3.04 6.06
CA MET A 139 -6.20 -4.04 7.09
C MET A 139 -5.84 -3.38 8.42
N TYR A 140 -5.03 -2.32 8.39
CA TYR A 140 -4.68 -1.57 9.59
C TYR A 140 -5.92 -0.97 10.27
N PHE A 141 -6.86 -0.38 9.51
CA PHE A 141 -8.11 0.13 10.05
C PHE A 141 -9.04 -1.00 10.55
N ALA A 142 -9.07 -2.14 9.87
CA ALA A 142 -9.82 -3.31 10.34
C ALA A 142 -9.31 -3.80 11.71
N ILE A 143 -7.99 -3.87 11.89
CA ILE A 143 -7.36 -4.23 13.17
C ILE A 143 -7.73 -3.23 14.28
N LEU A 144 -7.82 -1.94 13.96
CA LEU A 144 -8.10 -0.91 14.96
C LEU A 144 -9.57 -0.84 15.37
N TYR A 145 -10.50 -1.17 14.47
CA TYR A 145 -11.92 -0.83 14.65
C TYR A 145 -12.87 -2.00 14.68
N ILE A 146 -12.44 -3.19 14.24
CA ILE A 146 -13.29 -4.39 14.28
C ILE A 146 -12.97 -5.20 15.54
N PRO A 147 -13.91 -5.34 16.48
CA PRO A 147 -13.63 -6.07 17.73
C PRO A 147 -13.56 -7.59 17.53
N ASN A 148 -14.18 -8.13 16.47
CA ASN A 148 -14.18 -9.55 16.19
C ASN A 148 -12.85 -9.99 15.55
N LEU A 149 -11.98 -10.59 16.34
CA LEU A 149 -10.65 -11.04 15.91
C LEU A 149 -10.72 -12.10 14.78
N ARG A 150 -11.72 -12.97 14.76
CA ARG A 150 -11.88 -13.98 13.69
C ARG A 150 -12.18 -13.30 12.36
N LEU A 151 -13.07 -12.30 12.36
CA LEU A 151 -13.39 -11.49 11.19
C LEU A 151 -12.16 -10.71 10.70
N VAL A 152 -11.40 -10.07 11.61
CA VAL A 152 -10.16 -9.36 11.26
C VAL A 152 -9.15 -10.29 10.60
N ARG A 153 -8.93 -11.49 11.17
CA ARG A 153 -8.01 -12.48 10.58
C ARG A 153 -8.46 -12.91 9.18
N ALA A 154 -9.77 -13.15 8.99
CA ALA A 154 -10.32 -13.50 7.67
C ALA A 154 -10.12 -12.37 6.66
N ILE A 155 -10.41 -11.12 7.01
CA ILE A 155 -10.19 -9.94 6.17
C ILE A 155 -8.70 -9.82 5.80
N CYS A 156 -7.79 -9.92 6.78
CA CYS A 156 -6.36 -9.85 6.53
C CYS A 156 -5.88 -10.98 5.60
N ALA A 157 -6.34 -12.21 5.83
CA ALA A 157 -5.98 -13.36 4.99
C ALA A 157 -6.44 -13.15 3.53
N VAL A 158 -7.67 -12.70 3.31
CA VAL A 158 -8.21 -12.42 1.98
C VAL A 158 -7.39 -11.35 1.27
N TRP A 159 -7.05 -10.24 1.95
CA TRP A 159 -6.28 -9.16 1.33
C TRP A 159 -4.82 -9.56 1.08
N ILE A 160 -4.20 -10.33 1.97
CA ILE A 160 -2.84 -10.85 1.75
C ILE A 160 -2.83 -11.78 0.51
N LEU A 161 -3.78 -12.70 0.42
CA LEU A 161 -3.90 -13.58 -0.75
C LEU A 161 -4.13 -12.78 -2.03
N TYR A 162 -4.98 -11.75 -1.97
CA TYR A 162 -5.23 -10.87 -3.11
C TYR A 162 -3.97 -10.11 -3.55
N ILE A 163 -3.19 -9.55 -2.60
CA ILE A 163 -1.93 -8.86 -2.89
C ILE A 163 -0.94 -9.79 -3.58
N LEU A 164 -0.76 -11.01 -3.05
CA LEU A 164 0.13 -12.02 -3.63
C LEU A 164 -0.34 -12.46 -5.02
N ALA A 165 -1.64 -12.75 -5.16
CA ALA A 165 -2.23 -13.12 -6.45
C ALA A 165 -2.06 -12.02 -7.50
N THR A 166 -2.23 -10.76 -7.14
CA THR A 166 -2.00 -9.61 -8.03
C THR A 166 -0.57 -9.59 -8.53
N GLY A 167 0.42 -9.77 -7.64
CA GLY A 167 1.83 -9.79 -8.04
C GLY A 167 2.17 -10.94 -8.96
N LEU A 168 1.74 -12.15 -8.64
CA LEU A 168 1.95 -13.33 -9.48
C LEU A 168 1.30 -13.15 -10.85
N TRP A 169 0.12 -12.56 -10.90
CA TRP A 169 -0.59 -12.34 -12.15
C TRP A 169 0.09 -11.30 -13.05
N LEU A 170 0.65 -10.24 -12.46
CA LEU A 170 1.43 -9.23 -13.20
C LEU A 170 2.66 -9.84 -13.87
N ILE A 171 3.28 -10.84 -13.24
CA ILE A 171 4.41 -11.57 -13.79
C ILE A 171 3.94 -12.56 -14.86
N TYR A 172 2.88 -13.34 -14.59
CA TYR A 172 2.30 -14.28 -15.52
C TYR A 172 1.88 -13.65 -16.84
N ASP A 173 1.27 -12.45 -16.78
CA ASP A 173 0.87 -11.68 -17.96
C ASP A 173 2.06 -11.01 -18.70
N GLY A 174 3.29 -11.15 -18.22
CA GLY A 174 4.44 -10.45 -18.77
C GLY A 174 4.34 -8.91 -18.67
N ARG A 175 3.59 -8.38 -17.71
CA ARG A 175 3.43 -6.94 -17.53
C ARG A 175 4.54 -6.33 -16.70
N HIS A 176 5.07 -7.10 -15.78
CA HIS A 176 6.17 -6.71 -14.90
C HIS A 176 7.10 -7.88 -14.63
N TRP A 177 8.38 -7.59 -14.48
CA TRP A 177 9.36 -8.53 -13.96
C TRP A 177 9.10 -8.81 -12.47
N LEU A 178 9.51 -9.97 -11.97
CA LEU A 178 9.44 -10.33 -10.54
C LEU A 178 10.05 -9.23 -9.67
N THR A 179 11.26 -8.77 -10.02
CA THR A 179 11.92 -7.68 -9.30
C THR A 179 11.15 -6.36 -9.35
N GLY A 180 10.43 -6.09 -10.43
CA GLY A 180 9.54 -4.93 -10.53
C GLY A 180 8.36 -5.00 -9.56
N VAL A 181 7.77 -6.20 -9.40
CA VAL A 181 6.69 -6.47 -8.43
C VAL A 181 7.22 -6.38 -7.00
N MET A 182 8.36 -7.01 -6.70
CA MET A 182 9.00 -6.93 -5.38
C MET A 182 9.37 -5.48 -5.02
N GLY A 183 9.89 -4.70 -5.98
CA GLY A 183 10.13 -3.28 -5.82
C GLY A 183 8.84 -2.52 -5.47
N GLY A 184 7.74 -2.80 -6.19
CA GLY A 184 6.43 -2.23 -5.88
C GLY A 184 5.97 -2.54 -4.45
N TYR A 185 6.14 -3.77 -3.99
CA TYR A 185 5.81 -4.17 -2.61
C TYR A 185 6.69 -3.47 -1.57
N LEU A 186 7.98 -3.32 -1.83
CA LEU A 186 8.91 -2.61 -0.94
C LEU A 186 8.55 -1.13 -0.82
N TYR A 187 8.31 -0.45 -1.94
CA TYR A 187 7.89 0.94 -1.95
C TYR A 187 6.52 1.12 -1.29
N GLY A 188 5.54 0.27 -1.64
CA GLY A 188 4.21 0.29 -1.02
C GLY A 188 4.27 0.07 0.49
N GLY A 189 5.10 -0.88 0.95
CA GLY A 189 5.33 -1.14 2.36
C GLY A 189 5.99 0.03 3.09
N LEU A 190 7.00 0.67 2.49
CA LEU A 190 7.62 1.87 3.03
C LEU A 190 6.62 3.02 3.19
N TYR A 191 5.86 3.32 2.13
CA TYR A 191 4.84 4.36 2.17
C TYR A 191 3.73 4.03 3.18
N LEU A 192 3.29 2.77 3.27
CA LEU A 192 2.31 2.33 4.26
C LEU A 192 2.82 2.55 5.68
N MET A 193 4.07 2.19 5.97
CA MET A 193 4.66 2.43 7.30
C MET A 193 4.73 3.92 7.63
N CYS A 194 5.13 4.77 6.67
CA CYS A 194 5.15 6.22 6.84
C CYS A 194 3.73 6.77 7.07
N LEU A 195 2.75 6.31 6.29
CA LEU A 195 1.37 6.73 6.40
C LEU A 195 0.75 6.34 7.74
N ILE A 196 0.98 5.11 8.21
CA ILE A 196 0.55 4.65 9.54
C ILE A 196 1.24 5.46 10.65
N ALA A 197 2.53 5.77 10.51
CA ALA A 197 3.25 6.60 11.48
C ALA A 197 2.64 8.00 11.57
N ALA A 198 2.37 8.61 10.43
CA ALA A 198 1.74 9.94 10.33
C ALA A 198 0.32 9.91 10.92
N TYR A 199 -0.49 8.90 10.58
CA TYR A 199 -1.84 8.71 11.13
C TYR A 199 -1.82 8.62 12.66
N ARG A 200 -0.93 7.79 13.22
CA ARG A 200 -0.81 7.63 14.68
C ARG A 200 -0.40 8.94 15.36
N SER A 201 0.49 9.70 14.75
CA SER A 201 0.91 11.01 15.25
C SER A 201 -0.21 12.03 15.20
N ALA A 202 -0.92 12.12 14.07
CA ALA A 202 -2.07 13.01 13.92
C ALA A 202 -3.18 12.68 14.94
N LYS A 203 -3.51 11.40 15.09
CA LYS A 203 -4.52 10.95 16.06
C LYS A 203 -4.12 11.28 17.50
N LYS A 204 -2.84 11.10 17.85
CA LYS A 204 -2.32 11.47 19.16
C LYS A 204 -2.43 12.98 19.40
N TRP A 205 -2.10 13.78 18.40
CA TRP A 205 -2.18 15.24 18.49
C TRP A 205 -3.61 15.72 18.68
N ILE A 206 -4.57 15.23 17.89
CA ILE A 206 -6.00 15.57 18.01
C ILE A 206 -6.53 15.21 19.42
N ASN A 207 -6.23 14.00 19.91
CA ASN A 207 -6.66 13.58 21.23
C ASN A 207 -6.05 14.45 22.35
N MET A 208 -4.83 14.93 22.15
CA MET A 208 -4.17 15.84 23.11
C MET A 208 -4.84 17.24 23.11
N GLU A 209 -5.15 17.76 21.92
CA GLU A 209 -5.83 19.05 21.78
C GLU A 209 -7.24 19.03 22.40
N GLU A 210 -8.01 17.96 22.16
CA GLU A 210 -9.31 17.77 22.82
C GLU A 210 -9.19 17.71 24.35
N ARG A 211 -8.19 17.03 24.88
CA ARG A 211 -7.92 16.96 26.33
C ARG A 211 -7.57 18.33 26.90
N ILE A 212 -6.71 19.11 26.21
CA ILE A 212 -6.34 20.47 26.63
C ILE A 212 -7.59 21.38 26.65
N LYS A 213 -8.41 21.31 25.58
CA LYS A 213 -9.66 22.07 25.49
C LYS A 213 -10.61 21.68 26.64
N LEU A 214 -10.80 20.38 26.89
CA LEU A 214 -11.65 19.92 27.97
C LEU A 214 -11.12 20.39 29.34
N PHE A 215 -9.80 20.27 29.57
CA PHE A 215 -9.16 20.77 30.79
C PHE A 215 -9.34 22.29 30.97
N SER A 216 -9.27 23.05 29.87
CA SER A 216 -9.50 24.52 29.91
C SER A 216 -10.92 24.91 30.34
N LEU A 217 -11.90 24.03 30.13
CA LEU A 217 -13.29 24.25 30.51
C LEU A 217 -13.59 23.87 31.98
N LEU A 218 -12.66 23.17 32.67
CA LEU A 218 -12.87 22.79 34.07
C LEU A 218 -12.81 24.00 35.01
N PRO A 219 -13.62 23.99 36.11
CA PRO A 219 -13.53 25.00 37.15
C PRO A 219 -12.11 25.07 37.77
N THR A 220 -11.74 26.26 38.21
CA THR A 220 -10.40 26.55 38.76
C THR A 220 -10.05 25.65 39.96
N SER A 221 -11.05 25.28 40.76
CA SER A 221 -10.89 24.39 41.92
C SER A 221 -10.44 22.98 41.47
N ILE A 222 -11.03 22.41 40.40
CA ILE A 222 -10.67 21.10 39.87
C ILE A 222 -9.29 21.14 39.21
N LYS A 223 -8.97 22.21 38.46
CA LYS A 223 -7.63 22.39 37.86
C LYS A 223 -6.51 22.39 38.91
N LYS A 224 -6.71 23.08 40.06
CA LYS A 224 -5.74 23.09 41.13
C LYS A 224 -5.55 21.70 41.74
N ALA A 225 -6.62 20.94 42.00
CA ALA A 225 -6.55 19.59 42.50
C ALA A 225 -5.81 18.65 41.55
N THR A 226 -6.11 18.69 40.26
CA THR A 226 -5.45 17.85 39.24
C THR A 226 -3.95 18.14 39.15
N ASN A 227 -3.55 19.42 39.15
CA ASN A 227 -2.15 19.82 39.15
C ASN A 227 -1.40 19.41 40.40
N TYR A 228 -2.07 19.38 41.54
CA TYR A 228 -1.49 18.88 42.80
C TYR A 228 -1.19 17.38 42.72
N PHE A 229 -2.15 16.56 42.23
CA PHE A 229 -1.96 15.13 42.03
C PHE A 229 -0.86 14.79 41.02
N LEU A 230 -0.79 15.54 39.89
CA LEU A 230 0.25 15.31 38.88
C LEU A 230 1.69 15.61 39.39
N ARG A 231 1.82 16.53 40.37
CA ARG A 231 3.11 16.82 41.00
C ARG A 231 3.55 15.76 42.04
N LEU A 232 2.60 14.96 42.55
CA LEU A 232 2.89 13.89 43.50
C LEU A 232 3.20 12.56 42.84
N SER A 233 2.92 12.42 41.54
CA SER A 233 3.10 11.19 40.75
C SER A 233 4.32 11.21 39.82
N GLY A 234 5.13 12.24 39.80
CA GLY A 234 6.39 12.38 39.07
C GLY A 234 7.55 12.53 40.01
#